data_51d9721845be075baca32b2ada8bd93e
#
_entry.id   51d9721845be075baca32b2ada8bd93e
#
_cell.length_a   1.000
_cell.length_b   1.000
_cell.length_c   1.000
_cell.angle_alpha   90.00
_cell.angle_beta   90.00
_cell.angle_gamma   90.00
#
_symmetry.space_group_name_H-M   'P 1'
#
loop_
_entity.id
_entity.type
_entity.pdbx_description
1 polymer ?
#
loop_
_entity_poly.entity_id
_entity_poly.type
_entity_poly.pdbx_seq_one_letter_code
_entity_poly.pdbx_strand_id
1 'polypeptide(L)'
;MALTLGLSGSKTGGDEVCRVIGEMMEAGASLEEILRRTVDLLHNSNRRFHWTGIYELFPDNVLRLGPFIGAATDHVFIAVGRGVCGTAVAENRNINVPDVSKAPNYLACSAATRSELVVLVRRQGTIYAQIDIDSHELDAFDPESVAQVERVAECLARAYARSSRPGGRRGARG
;
A
#
# COMPACT_ATOMS: atom_id res chain seq x y z
N MET A 1 -46.68 -13.06 -1.55
CA MET A 1 -45.50 -13.37 -0.74
C MET A 1 -44.29 -13.07 -1.60
N ALA A 2 -43.78 -11.84 -1.53
CA ALA A 2 -42.68 -11.37 -2.36
C ALA A 2 -41.37 -11.67 -1.63
N LEU A 3 -40.54 -12.54 -2.20
CA LEU A 3 -39.17 -12.75 -1.74
C LEU A 3 -38.35 -11.52 -2.14
N THR A 4 -38.01 -10.72 -1.15
CA THR A 4 -37.00 -9.66 -1.28
C THR A 4 -35.63 -10.33 -1.41
N LEU A 5 -35.15 -10.47 -2.65
CA LEU A 5 -33.75 -10.81 -2.90
C LEU A 5 -32.88 -9.65 -2.36
N GLY A 6 -32.18 -9.92 -1.25
CA GLY A 6 -31.21 -9.01 -0.69
C GLY A 6 -30.17 -8.63 -1.75
N LEU A 7 -30.06 -7.35 -2.03
CA LEU A 7 -28.98 -6.75 -2.81
C LEU A 7 -27.67 -7.14 -2.14
N SER A 8 -26.94 -8.07 -2.76
CA SER A 8 -25.52 -8.31 -2.45
C SER A 8 -24.80 -6.99 -2.72
N GLY A 9 -24.47 -6.24 -1.67
CA GLY A 9 -23.67 -5.06 -1.78
C GLY A 9 -22.42 -5.40 -2.56
N SER A 10 -22.16 -4.68 -3.65
CA SER A 10 -20.92 -4.78 -4.41
C SER A 10 -19.77 -4.60 -3.42
N LYS A 11 -18.96 -5.65 -3.22
CA LYS A 11 -17.77 -5.55 -2.37
C LYS A 11 -16.87 -4.51 -3.01
N THR A 12 -16.52 -3.47 -2.28
CA THR A 12 -15.54 -2.48 -2.74
C THR A 12 -14.20 -3.18 -2.97
N GLY A 13 -13.41 -2.70 -3.94
CA GLY A 13 -12.12 -3.33 -4.27
C GLY A 13 -11.21 -3.57 -3.05
N GLY A 14 -11.22 -2.65 -2.07
CA GLY A 14 -10.48 -2.81 -0.82
C GLY A 14 -10.94 -3.97 0.05
N ASP A 15 -12.24 -4.22 0.14
CA ASP A 15 -12.80 -5.34 0.93
C ASP A 15 -12.41 -6.69 0.31
N GLU A 16 -12.38 -6.79 -1.02
CA GLU A 16 -11.94 -7.98 -1.73
C GLU A 16 -10.45 -8.26 -1.48
N VAL A 17 -9.60 -7.24 -1.56
CA VAL A 17 -8.17 -7.35 -1.24
C VAL A 17 -7.97 -7.83 0.20
N CYS A 18 -8.69 -7.25 1.17
CA CYS A 18 -8.63 -7.66 2.57
C CYS A 18 -9.07 -9.12 2.77
N ARG A 19 -10.10 -9.56 2.08
CA ARG A 19 -10.55 -10.95 2.12
C ARG A 19 -9.44 -11.90 1.66
N VAL A 20 -8.80 -11.59 0.53
CA VAL A 20 -7.71 -12.41 -0.01
C VAL A 20 -6.51 -12.43 0.94
N ILE A 21 -6.12 -11.29 1.51
CA ILE A 21 -5.05 -11.23 2.53
C ILE A 21 -5.38 -12.16 3.70
N GLY A 22 -6.61 -12.12 4.21
CA GLY A 22 -7.06 -12.98 5.30
C GLY A 22 -6.94 -14.48 4.97
N GLU A 23 -7.43 -14.89 3.81
CA GLU A 23 -7.35 -16.27 3.31
C GLU A 23 -5.91 -16.74 3.14
N MET A 24 -5.05 -15.91 2.58
CA MET A 24 -3.62 -16.22 2.43
C MET A 24 -2.94 -16.38 3.80
N MET A 25 -3.27 -15.52 4.76
CA MET A 25 -2.76 -15.64 6.12
C MET A 25 -3.20 -16.96 6.77
N GLU A 26 -4.47 -17.36 6.62
CA GLU A 26 -4.99 -18.62 7.15
C GLU A 26 -4.35 -19.83 6.49
N ALA A 27 -4.08 -19.75 5.18
CA ALA A 27 -3.38 -20.78 4.43
C ALA A 27 -1.87 -20.88 4.74
N GLY A 28 -1.33 -19.95 5.55
CA GLY A 28 0.08 -19.95 5.95
C GLY A 28 1.04 -19.39 4.89
N ALA A 29 0.52 -18.57 3.96
CA ALA A 29 1.36 -17.88 2.99
C ALA A 29 2.41 -16.99 3.67
N SER A 30 3.57 -16.85 3.04
CA SER A 30 4.63 -15.95 3.49
C SER A 30 4.19 -14.48 3.35
N LEU A 31 4.82 -13.59 4.13
CA LEU A 31 4.57 -12.17 4.01
C LEU A 31 4.86 -11.67 2.59
N GLU A 32 5.94 -12.13 1.98
CA GLU A 32 6.31 -11.74 0.61
C GLU A 32 5.22 -12.09 -0.42
N GLU A 33 4.64 -13.29 -0.33
CA GLU A 33 3.53 -13.71 -1.20
C GLU A 33 2.29 -12.83 -0.98
N ILE A 34 1.97 -12.51 0.26
CA ILE A 34 0.87 -11.62 0.62
C ILE A 34 1.09 -10.22 0.03
N LEU A 35 2.29 -9.65 0.19
CA LEU A 35 2.61 -8.32 -0.36
C LEU A 35 2.50 -8.29 -1.88
N ARG A 36 3.07 -9.27 -2.59
CA ARG A 36 2.97 -9.39 -4.05
C ARG A 36 1.52 -9.46 -4.52
N ARG A 37 0.72 -10.30 -3.87
CA ARG A 37 -0.69 -10.44 -4.21
C ARG A 37 -1.50 -9.19 -3.92
N THR A 38 -1.17 -8.49 -2.84
CA THR A 38 -1.83 -7.22 -2.49
C THR A 38 -1.57 -6.15 -3.54
N VAL A 39 -0.31 -5.99 -3.98
CA VAL A 39 0.05 -5.03 -5.03
C VAL A 39 -0.69 -5.34 -6.33
N ASP A 40 -0.73 -6.61 -6.75
CA ASP A 40 -1.44 -7.05 -7.95
C ASP A 40 -2.93 -6.69 -7.89
N LEU A 41 -3.61 -7.03 -6.79
CA LEU A 41 -5.03 -6.77 -6.63
C LEU A 41 -5.35 -5.28 -6.54
N LEU A 42 -4.55 -4.50 -5.80
CA LEU A 42 -4.73 -3.05 -5.70
C LEU A 42 -4.53 -2.37 -7.05
N HIS A 43 -3.43 -2.67 -7.74
CA HIS A 43 -3.13 -2.08 -9.03
C HIS A 43 -4.26 -2.30 -10.04
N ASN A 44 -4.82 -3.52 -10.07
CA ASN A 44 -5.88 -3.89 -11.00
C ASN A 44 -7.29 -3.45 -10.52
N SER A 45 -7.44 -2.96 -9.30
CA SER A 45 -8.75 -2.55 -8.75
C SER A 45 -9.24 -1.21 -9.29
N ASN A 46 -8.35 -0.35 -9.78
CA ASN A 46 -8.69 0.98 -10.26
C ASN A 46 -7.78 1.37 -11.45
N ARG A 47 -8.39 1.74 -12.57
CA ARG A 47 -7.67 2.15 -13.79
C ARG A 47 -6.81 3.42 -13.62
N ARG A 48 -7.04 4.19 -12.57
CA ARG A 48 -6.27 5.41 -12.23
C ARG A 48 -5.00 5.09 -11.43
N PHE A 49 -4.79 3.84 -11.00
CA PHE A 49 -3.59 3.38 -10.32
C PHE A 49 -2.56 2.94 -11.36
N HIS A 50 -1.72 3.88 -11.81
CA HIS A 50 -0.76 3.64 -12.89
C HIS A 50 0.56 3.05 -12.38
N TRP A 51 0.88 3.30 -11.11
CA TRP A 51 1.96 2.67 -10.38
C TRP A 51 1.46 2.33 -8.98
N THR A 52 1.81 1.15 -8.49
CA THR A 52 1.42 0.70 -7.14
C THR A 52 2.57 -0.10 -6.56
N GLY A 53 3.05 0.29 -5.39
CA GLY A 53 4.16 -0.39 -4.72
C GLY A 53 4.03 -0.37 -3.20
N ILE A 54 4.86 -1.20 -2.56
CA ILE A 54 5.02 -1.23 -1.11
C ILE A 54 6.47 -0.91 -0.80
N TYR A 55 6.68 0.12 0.03
CA TYR A 55 7.97 0.42 0.64
C TYR A 55 7.96 -0.07 2.08
N GLU A 56 8.92 -0.88 2.44
CA GLU A 56 9.11 -1.41 3.80
C GLU A 56 10.05 -0.51 4.60
N LEU A 57 9.67 -0.18 5.84
CA LEU A 57 10.50 0.64 6.72
C LEU A 57 11.49 -0.24 7.49
N PHE A 58 12.78 0.08 7.37
CA PHE A 58 13.86 -0.62 8.05
C PHE A 58 14.38 0.16 9.27
N PRO A 59 15.06 -0.52 10.23
CA PRO A 59 15.54 0.11 11.46
C PRO A 59 16.54 1.25 11.26
N ASP A 60 17.17 1.36 10.09
CA ASP A 60 18.07 2.44 9.69
C ASP A 60 17.34 3.71 9.22
N ASN A 61 16.01 3.79 9.39
CA ASN A 61 15.14 4.86 8.91
C ASN A 61 15.17 5.03 7.38
N VAL A 62 15.30 3.92 6.67
CA VAL A 62 15.23 3.88 5.20
C VAL A 62 14.05 3.04 4.78
N LEU A 63 13.24 3.59 3.90
CA LEU A 63 12.21 2.86 3.16
C LEU A 63 12.88 2.13 2.00
N ARG A 64 12.60 0.84 1.87
CA ARG A 64 13.11 0.00 0.77
C ARG A 64 11.98 -0.52 -0.06
N LEU A 65 12.12 -0.39 -1.38
CA LEU A 65 11.11 -0.85 -2.33
C LEU A 65 10.98 -2.38 -2.28
N GLY A 66 9.78 -2.83 -1.98
CA GLY A 66 9.35 -4.21 -2.09
C GLY A 66 8.65 -4.49 -3.44
N PRO A 67 7.57 -5.28 -3.47
CA PRO A 67 6.84 -5.53 -4.71
C PRO A 67 6.17 -4.27 -5.24
N PHE A 68 6.19 -4.11 -6.57
CA PHE A 68 5.52 -3.01 -7.26
C PHE A 68 5.08 -3.43 -8.67
N ILE A 69 4.13 -2.70 -9.23
CA ILE A 69 3.67 -2.78 -10.62
C ILE A 69 3.62 -1.36 -11.18
N GLY A 70 4.18 -1.19 -12.38
CA GLY A 70 4.29 0.08 -13.09
C GLY A 70 5.67 0.28 -13.70
N ALA A 71 5.98 1.51 -14.10
CA ALA A 71 7.29 1.84 -14.67
C ALA A 71 8.42 1.60 -13.66
N ALA A 72 9.60 1.23 -14.14
CA ALA A 72 10.78 1.12 -13.30
C ALA A 72 11.11 2.48 -12.64
N THR A 73 11.58 2.44 -11.40
CA THR A 73 11.97 3.62 -10.62
C THR A 73 13.39 3.46 -10.08
N ASP A 74 14.11 4.59 -10.02
CA ASP A 74 15.43 4.65 -9.38
C ASP A 74 15.33 4.82 -7.85
N HIS A 75 14.13 5.13 -7.34
CA HIS A 75 13.89 5.35 -5.90
C HIS A 75 13.65 4.04 -5.15
N VAL A 76 14.62 3.13 -5.19
CA VAL A 76 14.56 1.85 -4.45
C VAL A 76 14.85 2.01 -2.95
N PHE A 77 15.48 3.12 -2.56
CA PHE A 77 15.77 3.51 -1.17
C PHE A 77 15.37 4.97 -0.94
N ILE A 78 14.52 5.21 0.06
CA ILE A 78 14.06 6.55 0.41
C ILE A 78 14.30 6.77 1.91
N ALA A 79 15.09 7.78 2.26
CA ALA A 79 15.29 8.16 3.66
C ALA A 79 14.00 8.76 4.26
N VAL A 80 13.72 8.45 5.52
CA VAL A 80 12.63 9.11 6.27
C VAL A 80 12.81 10.62 6.23
N GLY A 81 11.73 11.34 5.95
CA GLY A 81 11.72 12.80 5.75
C GLY A 81 11.98 13.26 4.32
N ARG A 82 12.31 12.37 3.38
CA ARG A 82 12.58 12.71 1.99
C ARG A 82 11.40 12.35 1.08
N GLY A 83 10.98 13.28 0.22
CA GLY A 83 9.86 13.11 -0.68
C GLY A 83 8.53 12.93 0.05
N VAL A 84 7.46 12.59 -0.67
CA VAL A 84 6.13 12.34 -0.08
C VAL A 84 6.19 11.10 0.81
N CYS A 85 6.78 10.02 0.32
CA CYS A 85 6.95 8.75 1.02
C CYS A 85 7.70 8.89 2.36
N GLY A 86 8.88 9.55 2.35
CA GLY A 86 9.66 9.76 3.57
C GLY A 86 8.98 10.74 4.54
N THR A 87 8.26 11.73 4.04
CA THR A 87 7.49 12.70 4.84
C THR A 87 6.32 12.01 5.53
N ALA A 88 5.61 11.11 4.86
CA ALA A 88 4.50 10.35 5.46
C ALA A 88 4.95 9.59 6.72
N VAL A 89 6.12 8.94 6.66
CA VAL A 89 6.70 8.24 7.82
C VAL A 89 7.12 9.22 8.91
N ALA A 90 7.85 10.29 8.55
CA ALA A 90 8.35 11.29 9.52
C ALA A 90 7.21 11.96 10.29
N GLU A 91 6.11 12.26 9.62
CA GLU A 91 4.92 12.91 10.21
C GLU A 91 3.88 11.92 10.74
N ASN A 92 4.11 10.63 10.55
CA ASN A 92 3.21 9.53 10.95
C ASN A 92 1.76 9.74 10.45
N ARG A 93 1.60 10.15 9.21
CA ARG A 93 0.28 10.38 8.58
C ARG A 93 0.23 9.92 7.13
N ASN A 94 -0.95 9.55 6.67
CA ASN A 94 -1.22 9.31 5.26
C ASN A 94 -1.18 10.64 4.50
N ILE A 95 -0.73 10.62 3.24
CA ILE A 95 -0.62 11.82 2.41
C ILE A 95 -1.29 11.54 1.06
N ASN A 96 -2.24 12.40 0.69
CA ASN A 96 -2.83 12.45 -0.63
C ASN A 96 -2.41 13.77 -1.29
N VAL A 97 -1.66 13.66 -2.40
CA VAL A 97 -1.16 14.81 -3.17
C VAL A 97 -1.95 14.90 -4.48
N PRO A 98 -2.92 15.82 -4.60
CA PRO A 98 -3.74 15.93 -5.78
C PRO A 98 -2.97 16.46 -7.01
N ASP A 99 -1.87 17.17 -6.79
CA ASP A 99 -1.00 17.70 -7.83
C ASP A 99 0.46 17.71 -7.35
N VAL A 100 1.26 16.76 -7.81
CA VAL A 100 2.65 16.60 -7.40
C VAL A 100 3.53 17.78 -7.79
N SER A 101 3.17 18.54 -8.82
CA SER A 101 3.90 19.73 -9.22
C SER A 101 3.90 20.85 -8.17
N LYS A 102 2.96 20.79 -7.22
CA LYS A 102 2.81 21.73 -6.10
C LYS A 102 3.39 21.20 -4.80
N ALA A 103 3.87 19.97 -4.76
CA ALA A 103 4.45 19.37 -3.55
C ALA A 103 5.89 19.86 -3.36
N PRO A 104 6.24 20.51 -2.23
CA PRO A 104 7.54 21.15 -2.05
C PRO A 104 8.73 20.18 -2.01
N ASN A 105 8.50 18.91 -1.66
CA ASN A 105 9.53 17.89 -1.52
C ASN A 105 9.29 16.69 -2.45
N TYR A 106 8.61 16.90 -3.57
CA TYR A 106 8.29 15.80 -4.47
C TYR A 106 9.55 15.16 -5.07
N LEU A 107 9.64 13.83 -4.93
CA LEU A 107 10.61 13.02 -5.64
C LEU A 107 9.89 12.35 -6.82
N ALA A 108 10.22 12.78 -8.02
CA ALA A 108 9.61 12.24 -9.23
C ALA A 108 10.00 10.78 -9.42
N CYS A 109 9.09 9.86 -9.10
CA CYS A 109 9.25 8.43 -9.41
C CYS A 109 9.07 8.18 -10.91
N SER A 110 8.28 9.01 -11.58
CA SER A 110 8.07 9.02 -13.03
C SER A 110 7.71 10.42 -13.50
N ALA A 111 8.18 10.81 -14.69
CA ALA A 111 7.78 12.08 -15.32
C ALA A 111 6.28 12.13 -15.68
N ALA A 112 5.60 10.99 -15.71
CA ALA A 112 4.18 10.88 -16.01
C ALA A 112 3.29 11.02 -14.76
N THR A 113 3.83 10.94 -13.54
CA THR A 113 3.06 11.05 -12.30
C THR A 113 2.53 12.47 -12.12
N ARG A 114 1.23 12.60 -11.84
CA ARG A 114 0.53 13.86 -11.62
C ARG A 114 -0.12 13.97 -10.25
N SER A 115 -0.53 12.85 -9.65
CA SER A 115 -1.00 12.78 -8.27
C SER A 115 -0.46 11.51 -7.59
N GLU A 116 -0.35 11.55 -6.27
CA GLU A 116 0.26 10.48 -5.46
C GLU A 116 -0.52 10.26 -4.16
N LEU A 117 -0.71 9.01 -3.79
CA LEU A 117 -1.30 8.61 -2.52
C LEU A 117 -0.36 7.70 -1.76
N VAL A 118 0.02 8.11 -0.56
CA VAL A 118 0.82 7.33 0.38
C VAL A 118 0.00 6.99 1.61
N VAL A 119 -0.15 5.70 1.90
CA VAL A 119 -0.89 5.19 3.06
C VAL A 119 0.01 4.31 3.91
N LEU A 120 0.15 4.66 5.18
CA LEU A 120 1.00 3.93 6.12
C LEU A 120 0.40 2.59 6.53
N VAL A 121 1.20 1.55 6.46
CA VAL A 121 0.92 0.21 7.01
C VAL A 121 1.43 0.19 8.45
N ARG A 122 0.55 0.48 9.41
CA ARG A 122 0.92 0.66 10.82
C ARG A 122 -0.07 0.00 11.77
N ARG A 123 0.41 -0.44 12.92
CA ARG A 123 -0.39 -1.04 13.98
C ARG A 123 0.25 -0.83 15.35
N GLN A 124 -0.55 -0.41 16.35
CA GLN A 124 -0.11 -0.24 17.74
C GLN A 124 1.18 0.60 17.86
N GLY A 125 1.23 1.72 17.14
CA GLY A 125 2.37 2.65 17.16
C GLY A 125 3.57 2.24 16.29
N THR A 126 3.57 1.05 15.69
CA THR A 126 4.63 0.59 14.80
C THR A 126 4.25 0.80 13.35
N ILE A 127 5.10 1.51 12.59
CA ILE A 127 5.03 1.59 11.13
C ILE A 127 5.90 0.47 10.56
N TYR A 128 5.32 -0.41 9.75
CA TYR A 128 6.01 -1.52 9.08
C TYR A 128 6.43 -1.16 7.67
N ALA A 129 5.53 -0.47 6.97
CA ALA A 129 5.63 -0.20 5.54
C ALA A 129 4.68 0.94 5.16
N GLN A 130 4.62 1.23 3.87
CA GLN A 130 3.58 2.07 3.27
C GLN A 130 3.18 1.52 1.91
N ILE A 131 1.93 1.78 1.53
CA ILE A 131 1.43 1.62 0.18
C ILE A 131 1.61 2.96 -0.52
N ASP A 132 2.25 2.95 -1.68
CA ASP A 132 2.48 4.10 -2.53
C ASP A 132 1.80 3.87 -3.87
N ILE A 133 0.97 4.82 -4.30
CA ILE A 133 0.21 4.74 -5.55
C ILE A 133 0.35 6.05 -6.32
N ASP A 134 0.85 5.96 -7.55
CA ASP A 134 0.94 7.08 -8.48
C ASP A 134 -0.13 7.02 -9.55
N SER A 135 -0.65 8.18 -9.91
CA SER A 135 -1.55 8.36 -11.04
C SER A 135 -1.01 9.36 -12.06
N HIS A 136 -1.28 9.09 -13.34
CA HIS A 136 -1.02 10.03 -14.43
C HIS A 136 -2.12 11.10 -14.57
N GLU A 137 -3.12 11.06 -13.69
CA GLU A 137 -4.22 12.03 -13.63
C GLU A 137 -4.06 12.95 -12.42
N LEU A 138 -4.50 14.19 -12.52
CA LEU A 138 -4.64 15.09 -11.38
C LEU A 138 -5.78 14.63 -10.50
N ASP A 139 -5.65 14.83 -9.18
CA ASP A 139 -6.71 14.56 -8.19
C ASP A 139 -7.35 13.17 -8.35
N ALA A 140 -6.48 12.16 -8.55
CA ALA A 140 -6.93 10.80 -8.88
C ALA A 140 -7.55 10.05 -7.70
N PHE A 141 -7.29 10.48 -6.47
CA PHE A 141 -7.64 9.74 -5.26
C PHE A 141 -8.77 10.43 -4.51
N ASP A 142 -10.01 10.08 -4.84
CA ASP A 142 -11.20 10.52 -4.12
C ASP A 142 -11.28 9.87 -2.72
N PRO A 143 -12.15 10.37 -1.82
CA PRO A 143 -12.27 9.85 -0.46
C PRO A 143 -12.57 8.35 -0.39
N GLU A 144 -13.30 7.80 -1.37
CA GLU A 144 -13.62 6.38 -1.41
C GLU A 144 -12.37 5.55 -1.74
N SER A 145 -11.60 5.95 -2.75
CA SER A 145 -10.33 5.33 -3.12
C SER A 145 -9.34 5.36 -1.95
N VAL A 146 -9.21 6.50 -1.27
CA VAL A 146 -8.36 6.64 -0.08
C VAL A 146 -8.80 5.65 1.01
N ALA A 147 -10.09 5.62 1.35
CA ALA A 147 -10.62 4.73 2.38
C ALA A 147 -10.41 3.23 2.04
N GLN A 148 -10.49 2.87 0.75
CA GLN A 148 -10.18 1.50 0.31
C GLN A 148 -8.73 1.12 0.54
N VAL A 149 -7.78 2.00 0.18
CA VAL A 149 -6.34 1.76 0.39
C VAL A 149 -6.00 1.74 1.88
N GLU A 150 -6.60 2.59 2.70
CA GLU A 150 -6.45 2.59 4.15
C GLU A 150 -6.90 1.26 4.78
N ARG A 151 -8.04 0.71 4.37
CA ARG A 151 -8.49 -0.63 4.80
C ARG A 151 -7.50 -1.73 4.44
N VAL A 152 -6.96 -1.68 3.23
CA VAL A 152 -5.94 -2.66 2.80
C VAL A 152 -4.67 -2.53 3.64
N ALA A 153 -4.23 -1.30 3.94
CA ALA A 153 -3.09 -1.06 4.82
C ALA A 153 -3.30 -1.64 6.23
N GLU A 154 -4.50 -1.52 6.80
CA GLU A 154 -4.84 -2.15 8.08
C GLU A 154 -4.78 -3.68 8.02
N CYS A 155 -5.23 -4.29 6.91
CA CYS A 155 -5.16 -5.74 6.70
C CYS A 155 -3.70 -6.20 6.57
N LEU A 156 -2.86 -5.48 5.82
CA LEU A 156 -1.43 -5.75 5.73
C LEU A 156 -0.72 -5.59 7.07
N ALA A 157 -1.07 -4.59 7.88
CA ALA A 157 -0.46 -4.39 9.19
C ALA A 157 -0.66 -5.60 10.12
N ARG A 158 -1.77 -6.32 9.97
CA ARG A 158 -2.00 -7.60 10.68
C ARG A 158 -1.07 -8.70 10.18
N ALA A 159 -0.82 -8.78 8.87
CA ALA A 159 0.12 -9.73 8.28
C ALA A 159 1.55 -9.48 8.76
N TYR A 160 2.00 -8.23 8.77
CA TYR A 160 3.30 -7.84 9.33
C TYR A 160 3.43 -8.22 10.81
N ALA A 161 2.44 -7.86 11.65
CA ALA A 161 2.45 -8.15 13.07
C ALA A 161 2.51 -9.67 13.36
N ARG A 162 1.91 -10.49 12.50
CA ARG A 162 1.99 -11.95 12.60
C ARG A 162 3.36 -12.48 12.23
N SER A 163 3.98 -11.97 11.17
CA SER A 163 5.32 -12.40 10.71
C SER A 163 6.44 -11.99 11.67
N SER A 164 6.25 -10.90 12.43
CA SER A 164 7.24 -10.37 13.40
C SER A 164 7.24 -11.08 14.75
N ARG A 165 6.30 -12.00 15.00
CA ARG A 165 6.27 -12.76 16.27
C ARG A 165 7.42 -13.79 16.32
N PRO A 166 8.14 -13.93 17.48
CA PRO A 166 9.12 -15.00 17.67
C PRO A 166 8.43 -16.36 17.50
N GLY A 167 8.77 -17.09 16.46
CA GLY A 167 8.15 -18.38 16.11
C GLY A 167 7.74 -18.53 14.65
N GLY A 168 7.60 -17.44 13.90
CA GLY A 168 7.46 -17.46 12.44
C GLY A 168 8.82 -17.77 11.83
N ARG A 169 9.03 -19.00 11.36
CA ARG A 169 10.29 -19.45 10.74
C ARG A 169 10.60 -18.53 9.54
N ARG A 170 11.67 -17.77 9.65
CA ARG A 170 12.37 -17.29 8.46
C ARG A 170 12.84 -18.53 7.70
N GLY A 171 12.22 -18.81 6.58
CA GLY A 171 12.71 -19.79 5.63
C GLY A 171 14.02 -19.25 5.04
N ALA A 172 15.13 -19.51 5.71
CA ALA A 172 16.43 -19.45 5.07
C ALA A 172 16.52 -20.64 4.11
N ARG A 173 16.57 -20.38 2.83
CA ARG A 173 17.15 -21.31 1.88
C ARG A 173 18.15 -20.55 1.04
N GLY A 174 19.36 -21.08 1.11
CA GLY A 174 20.55 -20.67 0.41
C GLY A 174 20.47 -20.79 -1.11
#